data_ed75e6dc7454318968d1598c52e4e98a
#
_entry.id   ed75e6dc7454318968d1598c52e4e98a
#
_cell.length_a   1.000
_cell.length_b   1.000
_cell.length_c   1.000
_cell.angle_alpha   90.00
_cell.angle_beta   90.00
_cell.angle_gamma   90.00
#
_symmetry.space_group_name_H-M   'P 1'
#
loop_
_entity.id
_entity.type
_entity.pdbx_description
1 polymer ?
#
loop_
_entity_poly.entity_id
_entity_poly.type
_entity_poly.pdbx_seq_one_letter_code
_entity_poly.pdbx_strand_id
1 'polypeptide(L)'
;MKTGISIYLSSPLQDIERTIERGAAAGARYAFTSLHIPEDGGAAYADKVRHVLSLLSARGIALIADVGPRTCDLLGLERIEDLRDLGLEYLRLDYGFSAQRVAELSGVFRI
;
A
#
# COMPACT_ATOMS: atom_id res chain seq x y z
N MET A 1 -8.44 -15.16 14.84
CA MET A 1 -8.94 -14.30 13.75
C MET A 1 -7.95 -13.18 13.48
N LYS A 2 -7.60 -12.98 12.23
CA LYS A 2 -6.70 -11.90 11.85
C LYS A 2 -7.47 -10.61 11.72
N THR A 3 -6.99 -9.56 12.35
CA THR A 3 -7.64 -8.25 12.35
C THR A 3 -6.90 -7.30 11.41
N GLY A 4 -7.65 -6.54 10.63
CA GLY A 4 -7.11 -5.55 9.72
C GLY A 4 -7.64 -4.16 10.02
N ILE A 5 -6.91 -3.15 9.59
CA ILE A 5 -7.30 -1.75 9.68
C ILE A 5 -7.25 -1.13 8.29
N SER A 6 -8.07 -0.10 8.06
CA SER A 6 -8.04 0.67 6.81
C SER A 6 -7.28 1.95 7.02
N ILE A 7 -6.41 2.28 6.06
CA ILE A 7 -5.63 3.50 6.06
C ILE A 7 -5.98 4.31 4.82
N TYR A 8 -6.25 5.59 5.01
CA TYR A 8 -6.53 6.53 3.91
C TYR A 8 -5.33 7.46 3.77
N LEU A 9 -4.57 7.29 2.70
CA LEU A 9 -3.35 8.07 2.47
C LEU A 9 -3.61 9.56 2.22
N SER A 10 -4.85 9.93 1.93
CA SER A 10 -5.26 11.34 1.83
C SER A 10 -5.41 12.00 3.19
N SER A 11 -5.48 11.22 4.27
CA SER A 11 -5.58 11.76 5.63
C SER A 11 -4.25 12.38 6.08
N PRO A 12 -4.29 13.34 7.03
CA PRO A 12 -3.06 13.86 7.60
C PRO A 12 -2.21 12.75 8.23
N LEU A 13 -0.90 12.88 8.14
CA LEU A 13 0.02 11.85 8.63
C LEU A 13 -0.19 11.52 10.11
N GLN A 14 -0.46 12.53 10.93
CA GLN A 14 -0.70 12.31 12.36
C GLN A 14 -1.93 11.44 12.62
N ASP A 15 -2.96 11.55 11.77
CA ASP A 15 -4.16 10.71 11.89
C ASP A 15 -3.86 9.28 11.46
N ILE A 16 -3.03 9.11 10.45
CA ILE A 16 -2.57 7.79 10.00
C ILE A 16 -1.76 7.13 11.10
N GLU A 17 -0.83 7.85 11.71
CA GLU A 17 -0.03 7.34 12.82
C GLU A 17 -0.90 6.88 13.98
N ARG A 18 -1.91 7.66 14.32
CA ARG A 18 -2.85 7.33 15.41
C ARG A 18 -3.64 6.06 15.08
N THR A 19 -4.09 5.92 13.83
CA THR A 19 -4.80 4.73 13.37
C THR A 19 -3.91 3.49 13.49
N ILE A 20 -2.66 3.61 13.09
CA ILE A 20 -1.69 2.51 13.17
C ILE A 20 -1.46 2.10 14.62
N GLU A 21 -1.27 3.06 15.51
CA GLU A 21 -1.04 2.79 16.93
C GLU A 21 -2.25 2.09 17.58
N ARG A 22 -3.45 2.55 17.28
CA ARG A 22 -4.68 1.93 17.78
C ARG A 22 -4.86 0.52 17.24
N GLY A 23 -4.58 0.33 15.94
CA GLY A 23 -4.66 -0.98 15.32
C GLY A 23 -3.67 -1.95 15.93
N ALA A 24 -2.43 -1.52 16.13
CA ALA A 24 -1.39 -2.34 16.74
C ALA A 24 -1.77 -2.76 18.16
N ALA A 25 -2.32 -1.83 18.95
CA ALA A 25 -2.77 -2.09 20.30
C ALA A 25 -3.93 -3.09 20.34
N ALA A 26 -4.76 -3.10 19.28
CA ALA A 26 -5.88 -4.03 19.16
C ALA A 26 -5.47 -5.38 18.54
N GLY A 27 -4.20 -5.57 18.21
CA GLY A 27 -3.70 -6.82 17.65
C GLY A 27 -3.83 -6.94 16.14
N ALA A 28 -3.96 -5.81 15.43
CA ALA A 28 -4.05 -5.84 13.96
C ALA A 28 -2.77 -6.37 13.35
N ARG A 29 -2.91 -7.21 12.32
CA ARG A 29 -1.80 -7.81 11.57
C ARG A 29 -1.72 -7.28 10.15
N TYR A 30 -2.79 -6.69 9.64
CA TYR A 30 -2.88 -6.21 8.27
C TYR A 30 -3.47 -4.81 8.23
N ALA A 31 -3.00 -4.02 7.28
CA ALA A 31 -3.58 -2.72 6.95
C ALA A 31 -3.94 -2.73 5.47
N PHE A 32 -5.01 -2.04 5.10
CA PHE A 32 -5.50 -1.95 3.74
C PHE A 32 -5.49 -0.51 3.29
N THR A 33 -5.02 -0.25 2.08
CA THR A 33 -5.07 1.07 1.47
C THR A 33 -5.24 0.97 -0.03
N SER A 34 -5.58 2.08 -0.67
CA SER A 34 -5.69 2.17 -2.13
C SER A 34 -4.58 3.05 -2.67
N LEU A 35 -3.89 2.57 -3.71
CA LEU A 35 -2.84 3.32 -4.40
C LEU A 35 -3.27 3.73 -5.81
N HIS A 36 -4.58 3.85 -6.04
CA HIS A 36 -5.09 4.24 -7.35
C HIS A 36 -6.08 5.41 -7.29
N ILE A 37 -6.06 6.19 -6.20
CA ILE A 37 -6.94 7.33 -6.04
C ILE A 37 -6.30 8.54 -6.76
N PRO A 38 -6.97 9.09 -7.81
CA PRO A 38 -6.34 10.13 -8.65
C PRO A 38 -6.01 11.44 -7.93
N GLU A 39 -6.69 11.73 -6.82
CA GLU A 39 -6.45 12.94 -6.03
C GLU A 39 -5.13 12.90 -5.29
N ASP A 40 -4.62 11.70 -5.03
CA ASP A 40 -3.33 11.50 -4.40
C ASP A 40 -2.28 11.41 -5.50
N GLY A 41 -1.10 11.91 -5.27
CA GLY A 41 -0.04 11.78 -6.25
C GLY A 41 1.09 12.74 -6.00
N GLY A 42 2.15 12.60 -6.80
CA GLY A 42 3.34 13.43 -6.73
C GLY A 42 4.44 12.85 -5.86
N ALA A 43 5.58 13.56 -5.83
CA ALA A 43 6.76 13.10 -5.09
C ALA A 43 6.50 12.98 -3.59
N ALA A 44 5.75 13.93 -3.03
CA ALA A 44 5.39 13.90 -1.62
C ALA A 44 4.52 12.69 -1.27
N TYR A 45 3.72 12.23 -2.22
CA TYR A 45 2.89 11.05 -2.03
C TYR A 45 3.73 9.78 -1.91
N ALA A 46 4.74 9.63 -2.77
CA ALA A 46 5.64 8.49 -2.69
C ALA A 46 6.40 8.46 -1.36
N ASP A 47 6.88 9.61 -0.89
CA ASP A 47 7.56 9.73 0.39
C ASP A 47 6.63 9.37 1.55
N LYS A 48 5.38 9.80 1.46
CA LYS A 48 4.37 9.48 2.47
C LYS A 48 4.11 7.97 2.54
N VAL A 49 4.01 7.32 1.39
CA VAL A 49 3.84 5.86 1.31
C VAL A 49 5.01 5.15 1.98
N ARG A 50 6.25 5.56 1.70
CA ARG A 50 7.43 4.99 2.34
C ARG A 50 7.39 5.15 3.85
N HIS A 51 7.02 6.33 4.31
CA HIS A 51 6.95 6.61 5.74
C HIS A 51 5.89 5.74 6.43
N VAL A 52 4.71 5.62 5.83
CA VAL A 52 3.63 4.79 6.36
C VAL A 52 4.05 3.32 6.40
N LEU A 53 4.72 2.83 5.36
CA LEU A 53 5.24 1.46 5.34
C LEU A 53 6.24 1.22 6.48
N SER A 54 7.09 2.19 6.75
CA SER A 54 8.04 2.14 7.85
C SER A 54 7.35 2.02 9.20
N LEU A 55 6.31 2.83 9.41
CA LEU A 55 5.52 2.81 10.65
C LEU A 55 4.83 1.47 10.85
N LEU A 56 4.24 0.93 9.79
CA LEU A 56 3.54 -0.36 9.83
C LEU A 56 4.52 -1.50 10.11
N SER A 57 5.66 -1.49 9.44
CA SER A 57 6.70 -2.50 9.63
C SER A 57 7.21 -2.53 11.07
N ALA A 58 7.40 -1.37 11.67
CA ALA A 58 7.84 -1.25 13.06
C ALA A 58 6.84 -1.85 14.04
N ARG A 59 5.57 -1.97 13.65
CA ARG A 59 4.51 -2.54 14.48
C ARG A 59 4.13 -3.97 14.08
N GLY A 60 4.85 -4.55 13.11
CA GLY A 60 4.57 -5.90 12.63
C GLY A 60 3.29 -6.02 11.83
N ILE A 61 2.85 -4.94 11.19
CA ILE A 61 1.63 -4.89 10.38
C ILE A 61 2.03 -4.89 8.90
N ALA A 62 1.46 -5.82 8.13
CA ALA A 62 1.68 -5.89 6.69
C ALA A 62 0.66 -5.03 5.95
N LEU A 63 1.11 -4.28 4.96
CA LEU A 63 0.23 -3.45 4.14
C LEU A 63 -0.24 -4.23 2.91
N ILE A 64 -1.54 -4.25 2.69
CA ILE A 64 -2.17 -4.77 1.49
C ILE A 64 -2.68 -3.57 0.72
N ALA A 65 -2.16 -3.36 -0.48
CA ALA A 65 -2.50 -2.19 -1.29
C ALA A 65 -3.29 -2.58 -2.52
N ASP A 66 -4.40 -1.88 -2.75
CA ASP A 66 -5.12 -1.96 -4.01
C ASP A 66 -4.38 -1.12 -5.04
N VAL A 67 -4.01 -1.72 -6.15
CA VAL A 67 -3.33 -1.02 -7.24
C VAL A 67 -4.15 -1.10 -8.52
N GLY A 68 -4.08 -0.05 -9.31
CA GLY A 68 -4.71 0.03 -10.62
C GLY A 68 -3.68 0.40 -11.68
N PRO A 69 -4.09 0.48 -12.96
CA PRO A 69 -3.15 0.81 -14.04
C PRO A 69 -2.49 2.18 -13.90
N ARG A 70 -3.07 3.09 -13.13
CA ARG A 70 -2.54 4.45 -12.93
C ARG A 70 -1.68 4.60 -11.68
N THR A 71 -1.49 3.54 -10.90
CA THR A 71 -0.73 3.61 -9.65
C THR A 71 0.70 4.09 -9.90
N CYS A 72 1.34 3.61 -10.96
CA CYS A 72 2.71 4.02 -11.29
C CYS A 72 2.80 5.53 -11.56
N ASP A 73 1.83 6.08 -12.30
CA ASP A 73 1.81 7.51 -12.61
C ASP A 73 1.67 8.35 -11.33
N LEU A 74 0.81 7.92 -10.43
CA LEU A 74 0.57 8.61 -9.16
C LEU A 74 1.80 8.63 -8.27
N LEU A 75 2.59 7.57 -8.30
CA LEU A 75 3.77 7.41 -7.44
C LEU A 75 5.08 7.77 -8.16
N GLY A 76 5.03 8.10 -9.45
CA GLY A 76 6.23 8.40 -10.23
C GLY A 76 7.09 7.18 -10.48
N LEU A 77 6.49 6.00 -10.57
CA LEU A 77 7.20 4.74 -10.82
C LEU A 77 7.09 4.34 -12.29
N GLU A 78 8.08 3.64 -12.78
CA GLU A 78 8.06 3.12 -14.15
C GLU A 78 7.25 1.83 -14.26
N ARG A 79 7.30 0.99 -13.23
CA ARG A 79 6.64 -0.32 -13.23
C ARG A 79 6.01 -0.62 -11.87
N ILE A 80 4.98 -1.46 -11.87
CA ILE A 80 4.35 -1.93 -10.63
C ILE A 80 5.36 -2.66 -9.76
N GLU A 81 6.28 -3.41 -10.35
CA GLU A 81 7.32 -4.13 -9.61
C GLU A 81 8.15 -3.21 -8.71
N ASP A 82 8.26 -1.94 -9.06
CA ASP A 82 9.00 -0.96 -8.26
C ASP A 82 8.38 -0.72 -6.89
N LEU A 83 7.11 -1.09 -6.70
CA LEU A 83 6.48 -1.04 -5.39
C LEU A 83 7.16 -1.97 -4.38
N ARG A 84 7.79 -3.03 -4.86
CA ARG A 84 8.56 -3.92 -3.99
C ARG A 84 9.72 -3.20 -3.34
N ASP A 85 10.36 -2.30 -4.08
CA ASP A 85 11.48 -1.49 -3.57
C ASP A 85 11.01 -0.48 -2.52
N LEU A 86 9.73 -0.10 -2.55
CA LEU A 86 9.15 0.75 -1.52
C LEU A 86 8.82 -0.02 -0.24
N GLY A 87 8.84 -1.35 -0.29
CA GLY A 87 8.55 -2.19 0.86
C GLY A 87 7.22 -2.92 0.81
N LEU A 88 6.47 -2.81 -0.28
CA LEU A 88 5.19 -3.50 -0.43
C LEU A 88 5.40 -4.96 -0.76
N GLU A 89 4.64 -5.82 -0.11
CA GLU A 89 4.72 -7.27 -0.28
C GLU A 89 3.41 -7.86 -0.79
N TYR A 90 2.27 -7.24 -0.41
CA TYR A 90 0.94 -7.73 -0.72
C TYR A 90 0.21 -6.74 -1.60
N LEU A 91 -0.37 -7.22 -2.71
CA LEU A 91 -1.14 -6.40 -3.62
C LEU A 91 -2.52 -7.00 -3.86
N ARG A 92 -3.51 -6.14 -4.04
CA ARG A 92 -4.79 -6.48 -4.65
C ARG A 92 -4.83 -5.77 -5.99
N LEU A 93 -5.03 -6.54 -7.05
CA LEU A 93 -5.05 -5.99 -8.40
C LEU A 93 -6.48 -5.67 -8.80
N ASP A 94 -6.72 -4.40 -9.13
CA ASP A 94 -7.99 -3.96 -9.68
C ASP A 94 -8.07 -4.41 -11.14
N TYR A 95 -9.25 -4.32 -11.75
CA TYR A 95 -9.38 -4.68 -13.16
C TYR A 95 -8.53 -3.75 -14.03
N GLY A 96 -8.20 -4.19 -15.22
CA GLY A 96 -7.31 -3.46 -16.12
C GLY A 96 -5.95 -4.14 -16.28
N PHE A 97 -5.68 -5.18 -15.50
CA PHE A 97 -4.49 -6.00 -15.66
C PHE A 97 -4.82 -7.27 -16.45
N SER A 98 -3.98 -7.62 -17.42
CA SER A 98 -4.13 -8.86 -18.17
C SER A 98 -3.79 -10.06 -17.29
N ALA A 99 -4.26 -11.25 -17.69
CA ALA A 99 -3.90 -12.49 -16.98
C ALA A 99 -2.39 -12.71 -16.98
N GLN A 100 -1.72 -12.38 -18.08
CA GLN A 100 -0.27 -12.47 -18.17
C GLN A 100 0.41 -11.54 -17.16
N ARG A 101 -0.08 -10.31 -17.05
CA ARG A 101 0.50 -9.33 -16.12
C ARG A 101 0.29 -9.76 -14.67
N VAL A 102 -0.87 -10.32 -14.35
CA VAL A 102 -1.13 -10.89 -13.02
C VAL A 102 -0.14 -12.00 -12.69
N ALA A 103 0.12 -12.88 -13.65
CA ALA A 103 1.08 -13.97 -13.46
C ALA A 103 2.49 -13.44 -13.20
N GLU A 104 2.93 -12.41 -13.94
CA GLU A 104 4.24 -11.78 -13.74
C GLU A 104 4.35 -11.18 -12.34
N LEU A 105 3.31 -10.46 -11.91
CA LEU A 105 3.30 -9.81 -10.59
C LEU A 105 3.24 -10.81 -9.44
N SER A 106 2.64 -11.98 -9.66
CA SER A 106 2.59 -13.04 -8.65
C SER A 106 3.97 -13.58 -8.31
N GLY A 107 4.96 -13.40 -9.19
CA GLY A 107 6.34 -13.78 -8.92
C GLY A 107 7.08 -12.78 -8.05
N VAL A 108 6.54 -11.58 -7.87
CA VAL A 108 7.17 -10.48 -7.12
C VAL A 108 6.43 -10.18 -5.83
N PHE A 109 5.09 -10.25 -5.87
CA PHE A 109 4.22 -9.90 -4.75
C PHE A 109 3.32 -11.07 -4.38
N ARG A 110 2.78 -11.01 -3.17
CA ARG A 110 1.67 -11.87 -2.76
C ARG A 110 0.37 -11.20 -3.17
N ILE A 111 -0.41 -11.91 -3.94
CA ILE A 111 -1.64 -11.37 -4.53
C ILE A 111 -2.86 -12.09 -3.97
#